data_1166460101d277de0474639834822619
#
_entry.id   1166460101d277de0474639834822619
#
_cell.length_a   1.000
_cell.length_b   1.000
_cell.length_c   1.000
_cell.angle_alpha   90.00
_cell.angle_beta   90.00
_cell.angle_gamma   90.00
#
_symmetry.space_group_name_H-M   'P 1'
#
loop_
_entity.id
_entity.type
_entity.pdbx_description
1 polymer ?
#
loop_
_entity_poly.entity_id
_entity_poly.type
_entity_poly.pdbx_seq_one_letter_code
_entity_poly.pdbx_strand_id
1 'polypeptide(L)'
;MTDYLLVHGAGQGAWSWGLVWGHLTAPEDHPPTLYKRRRANRVHPLDLPGHGADAGGDTSAVRLEECVQAITRTVEREQLKDVVLVGHGFAGSLVVQAATEMEVPPKRVVLVAGIVPAPKRPLLSACPAKTRAGFRFFSILSSLFRQELKLPSPAINGFLCNGMDSMEVVQLVGFLGPLPTRVLKSRLPMETSKLPCPLTYVVLTQDKMFPPDAQAKVAEQFEGAETVQIESCHQVMAQHPQKLAEVLLRYA
;
A
#
# COMPACT_ATOMS: atom_id res chain seq x y z
N MET A 1 -20.22 10.10 -5.21
CA MET A 1 -19.47 9.05 -5.91
C MET A 1 -18.02 9.27 -5.56
N THR A 2 -17.41 8.32 -4.93
CA THR A 2 -16.02 8.43 -4.48
C THR A 2 -15.14 7.56 -5.38
N ASP A 3 -14.00 8.08 -5.79
CA ASP A 3 -13.03 7.35 -6.57
C ASP A 3 -11.93 6.82 -5.64
N TYR A 4 -11.56 5.56 -5.80
CA TYR A 4 -10.48 4.95 -5.04
C TYR A 4 -9.27 4.73 -5.93
N LEU A 5 -8.11 5.18 -5.49
CA LEU A 5 -6.83 4.82 -6.09
C LEU A 5 -6.07 3.92 -5.13
N LEU A 6 -5.86 2.66 -5.51
CA LEU A 6 -5.28 1.62 -4.67
C LEU A 6 -3.83 1.37 -5.08
N VAL A 7 -2.89 1.65 -4.18
CA VAL A 7 -1.45 1.56 -4.44
C VAL A 7 -0.85 0.41 -3.63
N HIS A 8 -0.25 -0.55 -4.33
CA HIS A 8 0.24 -1.81 -3.79
C HIS A 8 1.55 -1.71 -3.02
N GLY A 9 1.87 -2.75 -2.23
CA GLY A 9 3.11 -2.91 -1.48
C GLY A 9 4.32 -3.30 -2.36
N ALA A 10 5.52 -3.31 -1.76
CA ALA A 10 6.76 -3.67 -2.44
C ALA A 10 6.72 -5.10 -3.00
N GLY A 11 7.15 -5.24 -4.25
CA GLY A 11 7.16 -6.53 -4.96
C GLY A 11 5.78 -7.02 -5.37
N GLN A 12 4.74 -6.23 -5.21
CA GLN A 12 3.37 -6.53 -5.62
C GLN A 12 3.03 -5.85 -6.96
N GLY A 13 1.74 -5.79 -7.29
CA GLY A 13 1.16 -5.07 -8.43
C GLY A 13 -0.32 -4.80 -8.16
N ALA A 14 -1.00 -4.19 -9.12
CA ALA A 14 -2.44 -3.92 -9.09
C ALA A 14 -3.26 -5.19 -8.79
N TRP A 15 -2.77 -6.36 -9.22
CA TRP A 15 -3.38 -7.67 -8.97
C TRP A 15 -3.66 -7.94 -7.48
N SER A 16 -2.84 -7.40 -6.57
CA SER A 16 -2.98 -7.62 -5.12
C SER A 16 -4.29 -7.05 -4.55
N TRP A 17 -4.91 -6.13 -5.26
CA TRP A 17 -6.18 -5.50 -4.88
C TRP A 17 -7.41 -6.17 -5.49
N GLY A 18 -7.25 -7.23 -6.31
CA GLY A 18 -8.35 -7.81 -7.09
C GLY A 18 -9.55 -8.24 -6.25
N LEU A 19 -9.32 -8.89 -5.10
CA LEU A 19 -10.40 -9.29 -4.20
C LEU A 19 -11.08 -8.09 -3.52
N VAL A 20 -10.29 -7.12 -3.07
CA VAL A 20 -10.81 -5.88 -2.46
C VAL A 20 -11.59 -5.07 -3.50
N TRP A 21 -11.08 -4.98 -4.73
CA TRP A 21 -11.77 -4.33 -5.85
C TRP A 21 -13.15 -4.92 -6.09
N GLY A 22 -13.26 -6.27 -6.07
CA GLY A 22 -14.54 -6.97 -6.20
C GLY A 22 -15.55 -6.53 -5.14
N HIS A 23 -15.14 -6.45 -3.87
CA HIS A 23 -16.01 -6.01 -2.77
C HIS A 23 -16.37 -4.51 -2.84
N LEU A 24 -15.46 -3.65 -3.31
CA LEU A 24 -15.72 -2.20 -3.44
C LEU A 24 -16.68 -1.86 -4.59
N THR A 25 -16.74 -2.72 -5.61
CA THR A 25 -17.57 -2.53 -6.83
C THR A 25 -18.83 -3.40 -6.85
N ALA A 26 -18.94 -4.38 -5.94
CA ALA A 26 -20.13 -5.22 -5.83
C ALA A 26 -21.37 -4.35 -5.60
N PRO A 27 -22.50 -4.63 -6.28
CA PRO A 27 -23.76 -4.00 -5.93
C PRO A 27 -24.11 -4.38 -4.48
N GLU A 28 -24.48 -3.40 -3.66
CA GLU A 28 -25.02 -3.70 -2.33
C GLU A 28 -26.25 -4.61 -2.53
N ASP A 29 -26.26 -5.78 -1.86
CA ASP A 29 -27.38 -6.74 -1.83
C ASP A 29 -28.59 -6.18 -1.04
N HIS A 30 -29.02 -4.97 -1.38
CA HIS A 30 -30.27 -4.41 -0.89
C HIS A 30 -31.29 -4.42 -2.01
N PRO A 31 -32.51 -4.95 -1.76
CA PRO A 31 -33.58 -4.90 -2.73
C PRO A 31 -33.72 -3.44 -3.22
N PRO A 32 -33.91 -3.22 -4.51
CA PRO A 32 -33.97 -1.88 -5.07
C PRO A 32 -35.17 -1.13 -4.47
N THR A 33 -34.93 -0.37 -3.40
CA THR A 33 -35.84 0.66 -3.01
C THR A 33 -35.85 1.70 -4.10
N LEU A 34 -37.00 2.00 -4.66
CA LEU A 34 -37.28 2.71 -5.91
C LEU A 34 -36.63 4.09 -6.11
N TYR A 35 -35.72 4.56 -5.24
CA TYR A 35 -35.33 5.96 -5.23
C TYR A 35 -33.85 6.34 -5.04
N LYS A 36 -32.88 5.43 -5.07
CA LYS A 36 -31.46 5.87 -5.20
C LYS A 36 -30.61 4.75 -5.82
N ARG A 37 -30.42 4.79 -7.16
CA ARG A 37 -29.20 4.20 -7.75
C ARG A 37 -28.01 4.97 -7.18
N ARG A 38 -27.36 4.48 -6.11
CA ARG A 38 -26.02 4.92 -5.78
C ARG A 38 -25.17 4.60 -7.01
N ARG A 39 -24.51 5.61 -7.57
CA ARG A 39 -23.52 5.39 -8.61
C ARG A 39 -22.42 4.51 -8.00
N ALA A 40 -22.07 3.43 -8.68
CA ALA A 40 -20.99 2.57 -8.25
C ALA A 40 -19.69 3.37 -8.08
N ASN A 41 -18.92 3.07 -7.05
CA ASN A 41 -17.61 3.65 -6.84
C ASN A 41 -16.69 3.27 -8.01
N ARG A 42 -15.86 4.21 -8.46
CA ARG A 42 -14.77 3.87 -9.39
C ARG A 42 -13.55 3.46 -8.57
N VAL A 43 -12.96 2.33 -8.90
CA VAL A 43 -11.83 1.77 -8.19
C VAL A 43 -10.70 1.50 -9.18
N HIS A 44 -9.55 2.11 -8.94
CA HIS A 44 -8.38 2.07 -9.81
C HIS A 44 -7.18 1.45 -9.07
N PRO A 45 -6.96 0.14 -9.18
CA PRO A 45 -5.70 -0.47 -8.76
C PRO A 45 -4.59 -0.01 -9.70
N LEU A 46 -3.50 0.53 -9.14
CA LEU A 46 -2.38 1.08 -9.91
C LEU A 46 -1.19 0.13 -9.87
N ASP A 47 -0.60 -0.17 -11.04
CA ASP A 47 0.75 -0.72 -11.12
C ASP A 47 1.76 0.42 -11.04
N LEU A 48 2.65 0.36 -10.05
CA LEU A 48 3.77 1.29 -9.93
C LEU A 48 4.85 0.95 -10.97
N PRO A 49 5.67 1.92 -11.40
CA PRO A 49 6.80 1.66 -12.29
C PRO A 49 7.65 0.47 -11.84
N GLY A 50 7.99 -0.42 -12.75
CA GLY A 50 8.75 -1.65 -12.50
C GLY A 50 7.98 -2.76 -11.77
N HIS A 51 6.65 -2.64 -11.61
CA HIS A 51 5.82 -3.63 -10.91
C HIS A 51 4.62 -4.05 -11.77
N GLY A 52 4.00 -5.18 -11.40
CA GLY A 52 2.79 -5.68 -12.05
C GLY A 52 2.95 -5.85 -13.55
N ALA A 53 2.14 -5.19 -14.35
CA ALA A 53 2.21 -5.22 -15.81
C ALA A 53 3.50 -4.59 -16.38
N ASP A 54 4.16 -3.70 -15.62
CA ASP A 54 5.43 -3.05 -15.98
C ASP A 54 6.68 -3.79 -15.43
N ALA A 55 6.52 -5.01 -14.93
CA ALA A 55 7.58 -5.80 -14.28
C ALA A 55 8.72 -6.26 -15.23
N GLY A 56 8.68 -5.92 -16.52
CA GLY A 56 9.75 -6.18 -17.48
C GLY A 56 10.95 -5.23 -17.37
N GLY A 57 10.86 -4.15 -16.58
CA GLY A 57 11.92 -3.18 -16.32
C GLY A 57 12.76 -3.51 -15.09
N ASP A 58 13.87 -2.80 -14.92
CA ASP A 58 14.71 -2.89 -13.70
C ASP A 58 14.02 -2.22 -12.50
N THR A 59 13.31 -3.00 -11.71
CA THR A 59 12.62 -2.53 -10.49
C THR A 59 13.59 -1.86 -9.50
N SER A 60 14.86 -2.26 -9.51
CA SER A 60 15.87 -1.71 -8.58
C SER A 60 16.29 -0.28 -8.95
N ALA A 61 16.12 0.12 -10.21
CA ALA A 61 16.46 1.45 -10.72
C ALA A 61 15.34 2.48 -10.52
N VAL A 62 14.09 2.05 -10.28
CA VAL A 62 12.92 2.91 -10.10
C VAL A 62 13.15 3.91 -8.97
N ARG A 63 12.76 5.16 -9.19
CA ARG A 63 12.90 6.28 -8.23
C ARG A 63 11.60 6.56 -7.49
N LEU A 64 11.73 7.14 -6.30
CA LEU A 64 10.59 7.58 -5.49
C LEU A 64 9.70 8.54 -6.29
N GLU A 65 10.30 9.51 -6.95
CA GLU A 65 9.61 10.55 -7.71
C GLU A 65 8.78 9.98 -8.87
N GLU A 66 9.29 8.93 -9.53
CA GLU A 66 8.57 8.22 -10.61
C GLU A 66 7.30 7.54 -10.08
N CYS A 67 7.40 6.92 -8.90
CA CYS A 67 6.24 6.30 -8.25
C CYS A 67 5.21 7.35 -7.80
N VAL A 68 5.66 8.46 -7.21
CA VAL A 68 4.76 9.56 -6.81
C VAL A 68 4.08 10.17 -8.02
N GLN A 69 4.83 10.43 -9.10
CA GLN A 69 4.27 10.94 -10.35
C GLN A 69 3.29 9.95 -11.01
N ALA A 70 3.52 8.64 -10.90
CA ALA A 70 2.57 7.65 -11.42
C ALA A 70 1.21 7.77 -10.70
N ILE A 71 1.21 8.05 -9.40
CA ILE A 71 -0.01 8.26 -8.60
C ILE A 71 -0.71 9.55 -9.07
N THR A 72 -0.02 10.71 -9.07
CA THR A 72 -0.62 12.01 -9.39
C THR A 72 -1.14 12.03 -10.84
N ARG A 73 -0.34 11.56 -11.81
CA ARG A 73 -0.75 11.45 -13.22
C ARG A 73 -1.94 10.51 -13.43
N THR A 74 -2.08 9.45 -12.63
CA THR A 74 -3.25 8.58 -12.75
C THR A 74 -4.51 9.30 -12.30
N VAL A 75 -4.45 10.08 -11.21
CA VAL A 75 -5.59 10.91 -10.77
C VAL A 75 -6.01 11.88 -11.87
N GLU A 76 -5.06 12.55 -12.51
CA GLU A 76 -5.30 13.50 -13.60
C GLU A 76 -5.84 12.81 -14.85
N ARG A 77 -5.15 11.78 -15.34
CA ARG A 77 -5.51 11.06 -16.57
C ARG A 77 -6.88 10.42 -16.50
N GLU A 78 -7.22 9.79 -15.38
CA GLU A 78 -8.50 9.14 -15.16
C GLU A 78 -9.58 10.12 -14.68
N GLN A 79 -9.21 11.41 -14.50
CA GLN A 79 -10.11 12.47 -14.01
C GLN A 79 -10.85 12.05 -12.73
N LEU A 80 -10.10 11.48 -11.77
CA LEU A 80 -10.65 11.02 -10.51
C LEU A 80 -11.09 12.20 -9.65
N LYS A 81 -12.23 12.04 -8.95
CA LYS A 81 -12.82 13.08 -8.09
C LYS A 81 -13.12 12.51 -6.70
N ASP A 82 -13.05 13.37 -5.69
CA ASP A 82 -13.26 12.98 -4.30
C ASP A 82 -12.44 11.72 -3.94
N VAL A 83 -11.15 11.75 -4.29
CA VAL A 83 -10.27 10.58 -4.30
C VAL A 83 -9.95 10.13 -2.90
N VAL A 84 -10.16 8.84 -2.62
CA VAL A 84 -9.55 8.14 -1.48
C VAL A 84 -8.29 7.46 -1.98
N LEU A 85 -7.11 7.98 -1.55
CA LEU A 85 -5.82 7.38 -1.84
C LEU A 85 -5.51 6.29 -0.81
N VAL A 86 -5.34 5.05 -1.27
CA VAL A 86 -5.04 3.91 -0.40
C VAL A 86 -3.63 3.41 -0.68
N GLY A 87 -2.77 3.36 0.34
CA GLY A 87 -1.40 2.86 0.21
C GLY A 87 -1.11 1.72 1.17
N HIS A 88 -0.65 0.56 0.62
CA HIS A 88 -0.25 -0.60 1.40
C HIS A 88 1.25 -0.66 1.63
N GLY A 89 1.69 -0.94 2.85
CA GLY A 89 3.10 -1.12 3.16
C GLY A 89 3.95 0.09 2.74
N PHE A 90 4.98 -0.11 1.92
CA PHE A 90 5.87 0.99 1.49
C PHE A 90 5.14 2.09 0.68
N ALA A 91 4.04 1.74 0.02
CA ALA A 91 3.24 2.73 -0.71
C ALA A 91 2.59 3.77 0.22
N GLY A 92 2.55 3.52 1.53
CA GLY A 92 2.16 4.54 2.50
C GLY A 92 2.94 5.85 2.35
N SER A 93 4.27 5.77 2.20
CA SER A 93 5.11 6.94 1.93
C SER A 93 4.78 7.63 0.60
N LEU A 94 4.48 6.83 -0.43
CA LEU A 94 4.21 7.34 -1.78
C LEU A 94 2.88 8.10 -1.84
N VAL A 95 1.81 7.55 -1.25
CA VAL A 95 0.48 8.20 -1.27
C VAL A 95 0.47 9.45 -0.39
N VAL A 96 1.21 9.45 0.74
CA VAL A 96 1.37 10.64 1.59
C VAL A 96 2.09 11.75 0.83
N GLN A 97 3.19 11.42 0.11
CA GLN A 97 3.90 12.40 -0.72
C GLN A 97 3.02 12.88 -1.87
N ALA A 98 2.36 11.98 -2.60
CA ALA A 98 1.47 12.33 -3.70
C ALA A 98 0.34 13.28 -3.26
N ALA A 99 -0.25 13.03 -2.09
CA ALA A 99 -1.32 13.87 -1.56
C ALA A 99 -0.88 15.33 -1.34
N THR A 100 0.41 15.58 -1.06
CA THR A 100 0.95 16.96 -0.92
C THR A 100 1.33 17.60 -2.24
N GLU A 101 1.49 16.80 -3.30
CA GLU A 101 1.85 17.29 -4.64
C GLU A 101 0.62 17.47 -5.55
N MET A 102 -0.54 16.92 -5.16
CA MET A 102 -1.78 17.08 -5.92
C MET A 102 -2.29 18.53 -5.84
N GLU A 103 -2.71 19.08 -6.99
CA GLU A 103 -3.34 20.41 -7.07
C GLU A 103 -4.65 20.46 -6.25
N VAL A 104 -5.46 19.40 -6.36
CA VAL A 104 -6.67 19.22 -5.55
C VAL A 104 -6.37 18.11 -4.51
N PRO A 105 -6.38 18.44 -3.21
CA PRO A 105 -6.15 17.44 -2.18
C PRO A 105 -7.11 16.25 -2.28
N PRO A 106 -6.66 15.03 -1.98
CA PRO A 106 -7.56 13.89 -1.94
C PRO A 106 -8.60 14.06 -0.81
N LYS A 107 -9.75 13.42 -0.98
CA LYS A 107 -10.79 13.36 0.07
C LYS A 107 -10.23 12.76 1.36
N ARG A 108 -9.36 11.77 1.24
CA ARG A 108 -8.71 11.07 2.36
C ARG A 108 -7.50 10.27 1.89
N VAL A 109 -6.53 10.11 2.76
CA VAL A 109 -5.48 9.09 2.64
C VAL A 109 -5.79 7.94 3.59
N VAL A 110 -5.70 6.69 3.11
CA VAL A 110 -5.82 5.48 3.92
C VAL A 110 -4.50 4.69 3.85
N LEU A 111 -3.86 4.52 4.98
CA LEU A 111 -2.63 3.75 5.11
C LEU A 111 -2.96 2.35 5.64
N VAL A 112 -2.71 1.31 4.85
CA VAL A 112 -2.89 -0.09 5.25
C VAL A 112 -1.53 -0.65 5.63
N ALA A 113 -1.25 -0.80 6.92
CA ALA A 113 0.09 -1.09 7.44
C ALA A 113 1.17 -0.21 6.77
N GLY A 114 0.81 1.05 6.53
CA GLY A 114 1.60 1.98 5.71
C GLY A 114 2.91 2.37 6.37
N ILE A 115 4.01 2.20 5.65
CA ILE A 115 5.36 2.57 6.11
C ILE A 115 5.60 4.04 5.77
N VAL A 116 5.70 4.89 6.79
CA VAL A 116 6.04 6.31 6.64
C VAL A 116 7.15 6.63 7.65
N PRO A 117 8.36 7.01 7.18
CA PRO A 117 9.46 7.35 8.07
C PRO A 117 9.26 8.73 8.70
N ALA A 118 9.96 9.00 9.78
CA ALA A 118 10.11 10.36 10.27
C ALA A 118 10.73 11.26 9.16
N PRO A 119 10.46 12.57 9.16
CA PRO A 119 10.95 13.50 8.14
C PRO A 119 12.45 13.36 7.85
N LYS A 120 12.82 13.43 6.57
CA LYS A 120 14.20 13.33 6.07
C LYS A 120 14.91 11.99 6.36
N ARG A 121 14.21 10.98 6.85
CA ARG A 121 14.76 9.63 7.06
C ARG A 121 14.45 8.72 5.86
N PRO A 122 15.28 7.69 5.60
CA PRO A 122 14.96 6.69 4.58
C PRO A 122 13.67 5.92 4.90
N LEU A 123 12.92 5.50 3.87
CA LEU A 123 11.67 4.76 4.05
C LEU A 123 11.83 3.57 5.00
N LEU A 124 12.89 2.79 4.80
CA LEU A 124 13.19 1.63 5.66
C LEU A 124 13.46 1.98 7.13
N SER A 125 13.71 3.25 7.47
CA SER A 125 13.98 3.63 8.88
C SER A 125 12.76 3.46 9.78
N ALA A 126 11.55 3.46 9.23
CA ALA A 126 10.33 3.17 9.98
C ALA A 126 10.20 1.69 10.35
N CYS A 127 10.87 0.80 9.61
CA CYS A 127 10.81 -0.64 9.86
C CYS A 127 11.61 -1.03 11.11
N PRO A 128 11.23 -2.14 11.78
CA PRO A 128 11.98 -2.70 12.90
C PRO A 128 13.44 -3.02 12.53
N ALA A 129 14.33 -3.00 13.52
CA ALA A 129 15.77 -3.23 13.31
C ALA A 129 16.07 -4.58 12.62
N LYS A 130 15.32 -5.64 12.95
CA LYS A 130 15.46 -6.96 12.33
C LYS A 130 15.10 -6.93 10.83
N THR A 131 14.01 -6.27 10.47
CA THR A 131 13.58 -6.09 9.07
C THR A 131 14.63 -5.30 8.29
N ARG A 132 15.16 -4.21 8.86
CA ARG A 132 16.24 -3.42 8.23
C ARG A 132 17.52 -4.22 8.04
N ALA A 133 17.91 -5.00 9.04
CA ALA A 133 19.11 -5.85 8.97
C ALA A 133 18.96 -6.94 7.88
N GLY A 134 17.81 -7.61 7.83
CA GLY A 134 17.50 -8.58 6.78
C GLY A 134 17.53 -7.95 5.39
N PHE A 135 16.89 -6.80 5.21
CA PHE A 135 16.92 -6.08 3.93
C PHE A 135 18.36 -5.72 3.51
N ARG A 136 19.18 -5.21 4.43
CA ARG A 136 20.60 -4.89 4.13
C ARG A 136 21.37 -6.12 3.70
N PHE A 137 21.23 -7.22 4.43
CA PHE A 137 21.90 -8.49 4.12
C PHE A 137 21.53 -9.00 2.73
N PHE A 138 20.25 -9.13 2.44
CA PHE A 138 19.78 -9.57 1.12
C PHE A 138 20.09 -8.59 0.00
N SER A 139 20.08 -7.28 0.27
CA SER A 139 20.45 -6.26 -0.71
C SER A 139 21.94 -6.33 -1.10
N ILE A 140 22.84 -6.63 -0.14
CA ILE A 140 24.26 -6.86 -0.43
C ILE A 140 24.42 -8.13 -1.25
N LEU A 141 23.75 -9.22 -0.86
CA LEU A 141 23.83 -10.50 -1.53
C LEU A 141 23.33 -10.41 -3.00
N SER A 142 22.18 -9.74 -3.22
CA SER A 142 21.63 -9.54 -4.55
C SER A 142 22.55 -8.69 -5.43
N SER A 143 23.17 -7.66 -4.86
CA SER A 143 24.14 -6.82 -5.56
C SER A 143 25.41 -7.62 -5.96
N LEU A 144 25.90 -8.49 -5.07
CA LEU A 144 27.06 -9.32 -5.32
C LEU A 144 26.84 -10.30 -6.48
N PHE A 145 25.62 -10.87 -6.54
CA PHE A 145 25.23 -11.80 -7.59
C PHE A 145 24.61 -11.11 -8.83
N ARG A 146 24.52 -9.79 -8.87
CA ARG A 146 23.88 -9.00 -9.93
C ARG A 146 22.45 -9.47 -10.23
N GLN A 147 21.71 -9.80 -9.18
CA GLN A 147 20.32 -10.23 -9.27
C GLN A 147 19.40 -9.21 -8.60
N GLU A 148 18.18 -9.11 -9.08
CA GLU A 148 17.17 -8.31 -8.40
C GLU A 148 16.85 -8.87 -7.02
N LEU A 149 16.60 -7.98 -6.06
CA LEU A 149 16.26 -8.39 -4.71
C LEU A 149 14.82 -8.91 -4.67
N LYS A 150 14.67 -10.21 -4.45
CA LYS A 150 13.37 -10.86 -4.15
C LYS A 150 13.36 -11.34 -2.70
N LEU A 151 12.18 -11.33 -2.09
CA LEU A 151 12.03 -11.94 -0.77
C LEU A 151 12.10 -13.46 -0.89
N PRO A 152 12.90 -14.14 -0.06
CA PRO A 152 12.94 -15.60 -0.06
C PRO A 152 11.62 -16.17 0.51
N SER A 153 11.18 -17.34 -0.02
CA SER A 153 9.93 -17.98 0.39
C SER A 153 9.75 -18.14 1.91
N PRO A 154 10.79 -18.50 2.71
CA PRO A 154 10.64 -18.55 4.18
C PRO A 154 10.29 -17.19 4.80
N ALA A 155 10.80 -16.09 4.26
CA ALA A 155 10.46 -14.75 4.74
C ALA A 155 9.03 -14.37 4.35
N ILE A 156 8.59 -14.72 3.13
CA ILE A 156 7.22 -14.52 2.69
C ILE A 156 6.26 -15.28 3.62
N ASN A 157 6.46 -16.57 3.81
CA ASN A 157 5.59 -17.41 4.63
C ASN A 157 5.57 -16.95 6.10
N GLY A 158 6.74 -16.65 6.68
CA GLY A 158 6.87 -16.35 8.10
C GLY A 158 6.48 -14.94 8.51
N PHE A 159 6.61 -13.96 7.60
CA PHE A 159 6.44 -12.53 7.93
C PHE A 159 5.33 -11.83 7.15
N LEU A 160 5.18 -12.12 5.84
CA LEU A 160 4.14 -11.48 5.03
C LEU A 160 2.80 -12.20 5.13
N CYS A 161 2.81 -13.53 5.09
CA CYS A 161 1.64 -14.39 4.94
C CYS A 161 1.38 -15.24 6.19
N ASN A 162 1.89 -14.82 7.35
CA ASN A 162 1.71 -15.60 8.58
C ASN A 162 0.22 -15.78 8.91
N GLY A 163 -0.19 -17.05 9.11
CA GLY A 163 -1.59 -17.39 9.41
C GLY A 163 -2.52 -17.51 8.20
N MET A 164 -1.99 -17.37 6.97
CA MET A 164 -2.74 -17.67 5.74
C MET A 164 -2.69 -19.18 5.42
N ASP A 165 -3.67 -19.62 4.63
CA ASP A 165 -3.67 -20.98 4.09
C ASP A 165 -2.50 -21.20 3.12
N SER A 166 -1.96 -22.45 3.12
CA SER A 166 -0.79 -22.77 2.29
C SER A 166 -1.04 -22.61 0.79
N MET A 167 -2.24 -22.88 0.32
CA MET A 167 -2.58 -22.74 -1.10
C MET A 167 -2.66 -21.27 -1.51
N GLU A 168 -3.23 -20.42 -0.66
CA GLU A 168 -3.27 -18.95 -0.86
C GLU A 168 -1.84 -18.38 -0.91
N VAL A 169 -0.97 -18.84 -0.01
CA VAL A 169 0.44 -18.42 0.02
C VAL A 169 1.18 -18.83 -1.25
N VAL A 170 1.00 -20.08 -1.74
CA VAL A 170 1.62 -20.54 -2.98
C VAL A 170 1.19 -19.68 -4.17
N GLN A 171 -0.09 -19.37 -4.28
CA GLN A 171 -0.60 -18.49 -5.35
C GLN A 171 0.02 -17.09 -5.26
N LEU A 172 0.04 -16.50 -4.07
CA LEU A 172 0.58 -15.15 -3.86
C LEU A 172 2.08 -15.09 -4.17
N VAL A 173 2.87 -16.09 -3.74
CA VAL A 173 4.32 -16.17 -3.99
C VAL A 173 4.62 -16.14 -5.49
N GLY A 174 3.79 -16.81 -6.31
CA GLY A 174 3.95 -16.84 -7.77
C GLY A 174 3.83 -15.46 -8.45
N PHE A 175 3.13 -14.51 -7.83
CA PHE A 175 2.95 -13.16 -8.36
C PHE A 175 3.93 -12.13 -7.79
N LEU A 176 4.66 -12.44 -6.71
CA LEU A 176 5.58 -11.50 -6.09
C LEU A 176 6.82 -11.27 -6.95
N GLY A 177 7.03 -10.02 -7.30
CA GLY A 177 8.18 -9.54 -8.06
C GLY A 177 9.34 -9.04 -7.19
N PRO A 178 10.34 -8.42 -7.83
CA PRO A 178 11.47 -7.78 -7.16
C PRO A 178 11.06 -6.61 -6.27
N LEU A 179 11.91 -6.28 -5.29
CA LEU A 179 11.73 -5.12 -4.42
C LEU A 179 12.33 -3.86 -5.04
N PRO A 180 11.67 -2.71 -4.94
CA PRO A 180 12.16 -1.42 -5.44
C PRO A 180 13.24 -0.86 -4.49
N THR A 181 14.45 -1.43 -4.56
CA THR A 181 15.52 -1.19 -3.57
C THR A 181 15.93 0.27 -3.47
N ARG A 182 15.89 1.02 -4.58
CA ARG A 182 16.19 2.45 -4.61
C ARG A 182 15.11 3.26 -3.90
N VAL A 183 13.83 2.98 -4.17
CA VAL A 183 12.69 3.63 -3.49
C VAL A 183 12.78 3.38 -1.99
N LEU A 184 12.99 2.13 -1.57
CA LEU A 184 13.06 1.76 -0.16
C LEU A 184 14.20 2.47 0.60
N LYS A 185 15.29 2.82 -0.09
CA LYS A 185 16.43 3.59 0.46
C LYS A 185 16.24 5.11 0.35
N SER A 186 15.27 5.58 -0.42
CA SER A 186 15.00 7.01 -0.62
C SER A 186 14.49 7.67 0.66
N ARG A 187 14.61 8.99 0.72
CA ARG A 187 14.10 9.81 1.83
C ARG A 187 12.83 10.50 1.39
N LEU A 188 11.86 10.56 2.28
CA LEU A 188 10.62 11.28 2.03
C LEU A 188 10.89 12.79 2.19
N PRO A 189 10.65 13.63 1.15
CA PRO A 189 10.93 15.07 1.23
C PRO A 189 9.94 15.82 2.11
N MET A 190 8.69 15.37 2.19
CA MET A 190 7.63 16.05 2.92
C MET A 190 7.70 15.85 4.44
N GLU A 191 7.03 16.74 5.16
CA GLU A 191 6.72 16.60 6.59
C GLU A 191 5.28 16.07 6.74
N THR A 192 5.12 15.03 7.59
CA THR A 192 3.81 14.39 7.83
C THR A 192 2.74 15.36 8.37
N SER A 193 3.16 16.39 9.11
CA SER A 193 2.30 17.48 9.62
C SER A 193 1.67 18.34 8.52
N LYS A 194 2.13 18.23 7.29
CA LYS A 194 1.63 19.01 6.14
C LYS A 194 0.66 18.25 5.25
N LEU A 195 0.16 17.10 5.69
CA LEU A 195 -0.83 16.36 4.92
C LEU A 195 -2.12 17.20 4.77
N PRO A 196 -2.55 17.51 3.53
CA PRO A 196 -3.64 18.46 3.30
C PRO A 196 -5.06 17.88 3.43
N CYS A 197 -5.19 16.66 3.95
CA CYS A 197 -6.46 15.94 4.05
C CYS A 197 -6.50 15.02 5.26
N PRO A 198 -7.70 14.56 5.68
CA PRO A 198 -7.83 13.56 6.72
C PRO A 198 -7.11 12.25 6.40
N LEU A 199 -6.60 11.57 7.42
CA LEU A 199 -5.92 10.29 7.31
C LEU A 199 -6.58 9.22 8.16
N THR A 200 -6.69 8.01 7.61
CA THR A 200 -7.00 6.79 8.34
C THR A 200 -5.81 5.85 8.29
N TYR A 201 -5.44 5.31 9.44
CA TYR A 201 -4.44 4.27 9.53
C TYR A 201 -5.09 2.93 9.89
N VAL A 202 -4.97 1.96 8.99
CA VAL A 202 -5.44 0.58 9.21
C VAL A 202 -4.29 -0.23 9.77
N VAL A 203 -4.38 -0.54 11.07
CA VAL A 203 -3.40 -1.36 11.81
C VAL A 203 -3.73 -2.84 11.61
N LEU A 204 -2.77 -3.62 11.14
CA LEU A 204 -2.88 -5.07 11.00
C LEU A 204 -2.27 -5.74 12.24
N THR A 205 -3.13 -6.28 13.12
CA THR A 205 -2.70 -6.69 14.46
C THR A 205 -1.87 -7.99 14.51
N GLN A 206 -1.88 -8.78 13.42
CA GLN A 206 -1.10 -10.01 13.28
C GLN A 206 0.11 -9.83 12.36
N ASP A 207 0.39 -8.60 11.91
CA ASP A 207 1.48 -8.32 10.98
C ASP A 207 2.86 -8.52 11.62
N LYS A 208 3.61 -9.51 11.12
CA LYS A 208 4.98 -9.80 11.55
C LYS A 208 6.04 -9.07 10.72
N MET A 209 5.69 -8.58 9.53
CA MET A 209 6.61 -7.81 8.67
C MET A 209 6.78 -6.39 9.17
N PHE A 210 5.67 -5.74 9.51
CA PHE A 210 5.59 -4.41 10.09
C PHE A 210 4.70 -4.45 11.33
N PRO A 211 5.24 -4.82 12.50
CA PRO A 211 4.46 -5.10 13.71
C PRO A 211 3.59 -3.95 14.18
N PRO A 212 2.47 -4.25 14.89
CA PRO A 212 1.50 -3.25 15.32
C PRO A 212 2.10 -2.06 16.06
N ASP A 213 3.10 -2.27 16.92
CA ASP A 213 3.79 -1.19 17.64
C ASP A 213 4.52 -0.22 16.71
N ALA A 214 5.07 -0.73 15.60
CA ALA A 214 5.71 0.12 14.59
C ALA A 214 4.67 0.86 13.75
N GLN A 215 3.53 0.22 13.47
CA GLN A 215 2.40 0.82 12.79
C GLN A 215 1.78 1.95 13.63
N ALA A 216 1.58 1.76 14.94
CA ALA A 216 1.07 2.77 15.84
C ALA A 216 1.97 4.01 15.86
N LYS A 217 3.30 3.84 15.94
CA LYS A 217 4.27 4.95 15.87
C LYS A 217 4.20 5.74 14.56
N VAL A 218 3.80 5.10 13.46
CA VAL A 218 3.57 5.82 12.21
C VAL A 218 2.28 6.60 12.28
N ALA A 219 1.20 6.01 12.79
CA ALA A 219 -0.10 6.70 12.94
C ALA A 219 0.02 7.96 13.82
N GLU A 220 0.77 7.88 14.92
CA GLU A 220 1.04 8.99 15.84
C GLU A 220 1.75 10.20 15.20
N GLN A 221 2.39 10.04 14.04
CA GLN A 221 3.01 11.15 13.31
C GLN A 221 1.98 12.07 12.63
N PHE A 222 0.74 11.63 12.51
CA PHE A 222 -0.34 12.36 11.83
C PHE A 222 -1.36 12.84 12.84
N GLU A 223 -1.43 14.14 13.04
CA GLU A 223 -2.39 14.75 13.95
C GLU A 223 -3.84 14.47 13.49
N GLY A 224 -4.69 14.01 14.40
CA GLY A 224 -6.09 13.68 14.10
C GLY A 224 -6.28 12.43 13.23
N ALA A 225 -5.26 11.59 13.06
CA ALA A 225 -5.40 10.33 12.33
C ALA A 225 -6.45 9.41 12.99
N GLU A 226 -7.41 8.96 12.19
CA GLU A 226 -8.31 7.88 12.58
C GLU A 226 -7.54 6.55 12.54
N THR A 227 -7.65 5.74 13.59
CA THR A 227 -7.03 4.40 13.62
C THR A 227 -8.10 3.32 13.63
N VAL A 228 -7.98 2.36 12.72
CA VAL A 228 -8.84 1.18 12.60
C VAL A 228 -7.96 -0.07 12.70
N GLN A 229 -8.43 -1.11 13.41
CA GLN A 229 -7.68 -2.36 13.53
C GLN A 229 -8.36 -3.48 12.74
N ILE A 230 -7.54 -4.28 12.05
CA ILE A 230 -7.97 -5.52 11.41
C ILE A 230 -7.04 -6.63 11.90
N GLU A 231 -7.62 -7.71 12.42
CA GLU A 231 -6.87 -8.91 12.79
C GLU A 231 -6.46 -9.64 11.50
N SER A 232 -5.24 -9.35 11.04
CA SER A 232 -4.69 -9.87 9.78
C SER A 232 -3.17 -9.83 9.81
N CYS A 233 -2.56 -10.69 8.99
CA CYS A 233 -1.16 -10.58 8.60
C CYS A 233 -0.94 -9.38 7.65
N HIS A 234 0.30 -9.19 7.17
CA HIS A 234 0.62 -8.10 6.25
C HIS A 234 -0.20 -8.12 4.95
N GLN A 235 -0.66 -9.29 4.49
CA GLN A 235 -1.41 -9.49 3.24
C GLN A 235 -2.93 -9.45 3.46
N VAL A 236 -3.42 -8.42 4.12
CA VAL A 236 -4.86 -8.25 4.42
C VAL A 236 -5.74 -8.26 3.17
N MET A 237 -5.22 -7.79 2.03
CA MET A 237 -5.94 -7.76 0.75
C MET A 237 -6.28 -9.18 0.25
N ALA A 238 -5.46 -10.17 0.60
CA ALA A 238 -5.71 -11.58 0.30
C ALA A 238 -6.42 -12.29 1.46
N GLN A 239 -5.98 -12.07 2.71
CA GLN A 239 -6.48 -12.80 3.87
C GLN A 239 -7.88 -12.35 4.31
N HIS A 240 -8.16 -11.04 4.30
CA HIS A 240 -9.44 -10.48 4.77
C HIS A 240 -9.92 -9.33 3.86
N PRO A 241 -10.09 -9.58 2.53
CA PRO A 241 -10.43 -8.53 1.56
C PRO A 241 -11.74 -7.83 1.87
N GLN A 242 -12.75 -8.57 2.33
CA GLN A 242 -14.05 -8.02 2.69
C GLN A 242 -13.94 -7.04 3.87
N LYS A 243 -13.23 -7.41 4.96
CA LYS A 243 -13.05 -6.52 6.13
C LYS A 243 -12.35 -5.22 5.73
N LEU A 244 -11.34 -5.31 4.85
CA LEU A 244 -10.66 -4.12 4.36
C LEU A 244 -11.59 -3.26 3.50
N ALA A 245 -12.37 -3.87 2.60
CA ALA A 245 -13.35 -3.16 1.79
C ALA A 245 -14.41 -2.45 2.64
N GLU A 246 -14.92 -3.08 3.70
CA GLU A 246 -15.87 -2.49 4.65
C GLU A 246 -15.29 -1.23 5.33
N VAL A 247 -14.00 -1.24 5.68
CA VAL A 247 -13.31 -0.04 6.20
C VAL A 247 -13.25 1.05 5.14
N LEU A 248 -12.86 0.72 3.91
CA LEU A 248 -12.75 1.68 2.82
C LEU A 248 -14.10 2.30 2.45
N LEU A 249 -15.18 1.50 2.45
CA LEU A 249 -16.54 1.95 2.11
C LEU A 249 -17.11 2.98 3.10
N ARG A 250 -16.55 3.12 4.31
CA ARG A 250 -16.93 4.21 5.24
C ARG A 250 -16.67 5.60 4.66
N TYR A 251 -15.78 5.69 3.67
CA TYR A 251 -15.36 6.96 3.06
C TYR A 251 -15.95 7.17 1.65
N ALA A 252 -16.90 6.32 1.23
CA ALA A 252 -17.59 6.39 -0.05
C ALA A 252 -18.48 7.65 -0.20
#